data_077560fb5553768a2712ff84afce2c66
#
_entry.id   077560fb5553768a2712ff84afce2c66
#
_cell.length_a   1.000
_cell.length_b   1.000
_cell.length_c   1.000
_cell.angle_alpha   90.00
_cell.angle_beta   90.00
_cell.angle_gamma   90.00
#
_symmetry.space_group_name_H-M   'P 1'
#
loop_
_entity.id
_entity.type
_entity.pdbx_description
1 polymer ?
#
loop_
_entity_poly.entity_id
_entity_poly.type
_entity_poly.pdbx_seq_one_letter_code
_entity_poly.pdbx_strand_id
1 'polypeptide(L)'
;MANDTLAGQVALVTGATRGIGRAIALELGACGAIVLGTATSAAGAAEIDKAFAAAAVKGRGAVLDVTDAAACDAVIGEIEKEFGAVAILVNNAGITRDNLALRMGEDEWDAVIDTNLKAVFRLSKRVMRGMMKARKGRIINITSVVGSSGNPGQANYAAAKAGVAGMTRALGQELGSRNITVNCVAPGFIDTDMTKGLPDAQRDALLQKIPLGRLGAAEEVAAAVAFLAGPGAAYITGAVLPVNGGMYMS
;
A
#
# COMPACT_ATOMS: atom_id res chain seq x y z
N MET A 1 7.94 13.87 21.67
CA MET A 1 9.24 13.74 20.95
C MET A 1 8.91 13.22 19.57
N ALA A 2 9.35 13.88 18.51
CA ALA A 2 9.16 13.40 17.15
C ALA A 2 9.84 12.02 17.03
N ASN A 3 9.12 11.06 16.47
CA ASN A 3 9.63 9.70 16.31
C ASN A 3 10.45 9.63 15.01
N ASP A 4 11.67 10.12 15.02
CA ASP A 4 12.55 10.23 13.83
C ASP A 4 13.13 8.88 13.36
N THR A 5 12.41 7.79 13.58
CA THR A 5 12.87 6.43 13.23
C THR A 5 13.15 6.21 11.74
N LEU A 6 12.55 7.05 10.87
CA LEU A 6 12.71 7.01 9.42
C LEU A 6 13.42 8.25 8.87
N ALA A 7 14.12 9.02 9.74
CA ALA A 7 14.76 10.27 9.35
C ALA A 7 15.61 10.14 8.08
N GLY A 8 15.33 11.00 7.09
CA GLY A 8 16.03 11.09 5.82
C GLY A 8 15.84 9.90 4.86
N GLN A 9 15.01 8.92 5.19
CA GLN A 9 14.67 7.84 4.27
C GLN A 9 13.63 8.30 3.25
N VAL A 10 13.83 7.99 1.97
CA VAL A 10 12.89 8.30 0.90
C VAL A 10 11.82 7.23 0.84
N ALA A 11 10.56 7.63 0.99
CA ALA A 11 9.40 6.75 0.95
C ALA A 11 8.51 7.08 -0.25
N LEU A 12 8.17 6.09 -1.07
CA LEU A 12 7.20 6.20 -2.15
C LEU A 12 5.91 5.49 -1.74
N VAL A 13 4.80 6.23 -1.70
CA VAL A 13 3.47 5.71 -1.37
C VAL A 13 2.54 5.89 -2.56
N THR A 14 2.08 4.80 -3.16
CA THR A 14 1.16 4.88 -4.30
C THR A 14 -0.28 5.06 -3.84
N GLY A 15 -1.06 5.90 -4.58
CA GLY A 15 -2.46 6.16 -4.24
C GLY A 15 -2.64 6.91 -2.92
N ALA A 16 -1.88 7.99 -2.70
CA ALA A 16 -1.79 8.71 -1.42
C ALA A 16 -2.79 9.88 -1.29
N THR A 17 -3.74 10.04 -2.19
CA THR A 17 -4.67 11.18 -2.21
C THR A 17 -5.65 11.16 -1.04
N ARG A 18 -6.10 9.98 -0.59
CA ARG A 18 -7.13 9.79 0.44
C ARG A 18 -7.01 8.43 1.16
N GLY A 19 -7.84 8.23 2.16
CA GLY A 19 -8.00 6.96 2.86
C GLY A 19 -6.69 6.41 3.41
N ILE A 20 -6.48 5.11 3.25
CA ILE A 20 -5.32 4.38 3.77
C ILE A 20 -4.00 4.96 3.24
N GLY A 21 -3.91 5.23 1.93
CA GLY A 21 -2.68 5.75 1.33
C GLY A 21 -2.27 7.12 1.89
N ARG A 22 -3.24 8.02 2.13
CA ARG A 22 -2.99 9.32 2.75
C ARG A 22 -2.53 9.16 4.21
N ALA A 23 -3.20 8.33 4.98
CA ALA A 23 -2.82 8.06 6.37
C ALA A 23 -1.39 7.49 6.46
N ILE A 24 -1.04 6.53 5.59
CA ILE A 24 0.31 5.97 5.50
C ILE A 24 1.34 7.06 5.16
N ALA A 25 1.06 7.89 4.17
CA ALA A 25 1.99 8.93 3.75
C ALA A 25 2.26 9.95 4.89
N LEU A 26 1.23 10.35 5.60
CA LEU A 26 1.33 11.27 6.74
C LEU A 26 2.09 10.62 7.91
N GLU A 27 1.81 9.37 8.25
CA GLU A 27 2.46 8.65 9.33
C GLU A 27 3.96 8.43 9.06
N LEU A 28 4.34 8.02 7.83
CA LEU A 28 5.75 7.91 7.46
C LEU A 28 6.47 9.26 7.53
N GLY A 29 5.79 10.35 7.14
CA GLY A 29 6.29 11.71 7.28
C GLY A 29 6.48 12.12 8.73
N ALA A 30 5.53 11.79 9.61
CA ALA A 30 5.63 12.03 11.05
C ALA A 30 6.79 11.24 11.70
N CYS A 31 7.18 10.11 11.11
CA CYS A 31 8.38 9.35 11.47
C CYS A 31 9.68 9.90 10.87
N GLY A 32 9.66 11.05 10.18
CA GLY A 32 10.85 11.74 9.63
C GLY A 32 11.23 11.33 8.20
N ALA A 33 10.44 10.52 7.50
CA ALA A 33 10.69 10.18 6.10
C ALA A 33 10.46 11.38 5.16
N ILE A 34 11.18 11.38 4.02
CA ILE A 34 10.84 12.21 2.87
C ILE A 34 9.84 11.43 2.03
N VAL A 35 8.60 11.92 1.92
CA VAL A 35 7.50 11.13 1.35
C VAL A 35 7.11 11.63 -0.03
N LEU A 36 7.11 10.75 -1.01
CA LEU A 36 6.54 10.97 -2.34
C LEU A 36 5.19 10.21 -2.40
N GLY A 37 4.11 10.96 -2.42
CA GLY A 37 2.75 10.41 -2.56
C GLY A 37 2.30 10.46 -4.03
N THR A 38 1.66 9.42 -4.56
CA THR A 38 1.19 9.48 -5.94
C THR A 38 -0.33 9.53 -6.07
N ALA A 39 -0.78 10.16 -7.14
CA ALA A 39 -2.16 10.25 -7.59
C ALA A 39 -2.22 10.07 -9.11
N THR A 40 -3.36 9.68 -9.66
CA THR A 40 -3.56 9.52 -11.12
C THR A 40 -3.80 10.84 -11.84
N SER A 41 -3.93 11.96 -11.13
CA SER A 41 -4.18 13.29 -11.72
C SER A 41 -3.38 14.39 -11.05
N ALA A 42 -3.17 15.49 -11.76
CA ALA A 42 -2.50 16.69 -11.22
C ALA A 42 -3.27 17.28 -10.02
N ALA A 43 -4.60 17.28 -10.06
CA ALA A 43 -5.41 17.72 -8.94
C ALA A 43 -5.20 16.85 -7.69
N GLY A 44 -5.11 15.52 -7.88
CA GLY A 44 -4.80 14.60 -6.79
C GLY A 44 -3.40 14.79 -6.21
N ALA A 45 -2.39 15.06 -7.05
CA ALA A 45 -1.05 15.39 -6.59
C ALA A 45 -1.02 16.70 -5.78
N ALA A 46 -1.73 17.74 -6.23
CA ALA A 46 -1.87 18.99 -5.48
C ALA A 46 -2.58 18.82 -4.12
N GLU A 47 -3.56 17.92 -4.02
CA GLU A 47 -4.18 17.59 -2.72
C GLU A 47 -3.20 16.89 -1.76
N ILE A 48 -2.29 16.06 -2.29
CA ILE A 48 -1.21 15.48 -1.48
C ILE A 48 -0.28 16.59 -0.97
N ASP A 49 0.13 17.52 -1.84
CA ASP A 49 0.99 18.66 -1.45
C ASP A 49 0.36 19.50 -0.33
N LYS A 50 -0.93 19.80 -0.44
CA LYS A 50 -1.67 20.52 0.62
C LYS A 50 -1.68 19.73 1.94
N ALA A 51 -1.92 18.42 1.87
CA ALA A 51 -1.93 17.58 3.07
C ALA A 51 -0.55 17.52 3.74
N PHE A 52 0.53 17.41 2.94
CA PHE A 52 1.89 17.40 3.44
C PHE A 52 2.27 18.75 4.07
N ALA A 53 1.93 19.86 3.41
CA ALA A 53 2.15 21.20 3.96
C ALA A 53 1.44 21.39 5.30
N ALA A 54 0.17 20.98 5.42
CA ALA A 54 -0.61 21.08 6.64
C ALA A 54 -0.05 20.23 7.80
N ALA A 55 0.58 19.10 7.50
CA ALA A 55 1.17 18.17 8.47
C ALA A 55 2.69 18.36 8.65
N ALA A 56 3.31 19.35 8.01
CA ALA A 56 4.76 19.60 7.99
C ALA A 56 5.57 18.37 7.51
N VAL A 57 5.01 17.54 6.63
CA VAL A 57 5.69 16.40 6.02
C VAL A 57 6.62 16.88 4.91
N LYS A 58 7.86 16.43 4.93
CA LYS A 58 8.82 16.67 3.85
C LYS A 58 8.50 15.76 2.65
N GLY A 59 8.42 16.35 1.47
CA GLY A 59 8.15 15.60 0.25
C GLY A 59 7.14 16.30 -0.65
N ARG A 60 6.56 15.56 -1.60
CA ARG A 60 5.61 16.11 -2.56
C ARG A 60 4.67 15.06 -3.15
N GLY A 61 3.61 15.53 -3.77
CA GLY A 61 2.75 14.78 -4.66
C GLY A 61 3.41 14.55 -6.02
N ALA A 62 3.05 13.45 -6.68
CA ALA A 62 3.44 13.17 -8.05
C ALA A 62 2.28 12.53 -8.81
N VAL A 63 2.18 12.81 -10.12
CA VAL A 63 1.20 12.15 -10.98
C VAL A 63 1.77 10.81 -11.43
N LEU A 64 1.05 9.73 -11.17
CA LEU A 64 1.46 8.39 -11.60
C LEU A 64 0.24 7.49 -11.77
N ASP A 65 0.03 7.00 -12.98
CA ASP A 65 -0.73 5.78 -13.22
C ASP A 65 0.22 4.59 -13.09
N VAL A 66 0.01 3.74 -12.08
CA VAL A 66 0.88 2.59 -11.80
C VAL A 66 0.82 1.51 -12.90
N THR A 67 -0.19 1.56 -13.77
CA THR A 67 -0.31 0.64 -14.92
C THR A 67 0.60 1.04 -16.08
N ASP A 68 1.01 2.30 -16.16
CA ASP A 68 1.96 2.81 -17.15
C ASP A 68 3.41 2.53 -16.73
N ALA A 69 4.08 1.64 -17.47
CA ALA A 69 5.45 1.25 -17.18
C ALA A 69 6.45 2.40 -17.36
N ALA A 70 6.27 3.20 -18.42
CA ALA A 70 7.17 4.31 -18.72
C ALA A 70 7.04 5.44 -17.69
N ALA A 71 5.80 5.74 -17.28
CA ALA A 71 5.54 6.69 -16.19
C ALA A 71 6.15 6.23 -14.85
N CYS A 72 6.06 4.94 -14.53
CA CYS A 72 6.69 4.37 -13.34
C CYS A 72 8.22 4.56 -13.34
N ASP A 73 8.87 4.28 -14.47
CA ASP A 73 10.32 4.45 -14.62
C ASP A 73 10.72 5.92 -14.53
N ALA A 74 9.98 6.81 -15.17
CA ALA A 74 10.25 8.26 -15.16
C ALA A 74 10.12 8.84 -13.75
N VAL A 75 8.99 8.59 -13.06
CA VAL A 75 8.73 9.14 -11.73
C VAL A 75 9.76 8.63 -10.71
N ILE A 76 10.09 7.32 -10.71
CA ILE A 76 11.11 6.80 -9.80
C ILE A 76 12.48 7.38 -10.14
N GLY A 77 12.80 7.55 -11.43
CA GLY A 77 14.06 8.19 -11.87
C GLY A 77 14.20 9.64 -11.39
N GLU A 78 13.13 10.43 -11.43
CA GLU A 78 13.08 11.79 -10.90
C GLU A 78 13.29 11.79 -9.37
N ILE A 79 12.58 10.92 -8.65
CA ILE A 79 12.71 10.76 -7.20
C ILE A 79 14.17 10.44 -6.83
N GLU A 80 14.76 9.45 -7.51
CA GLU A 80 16.15 9.03 -7.24
C GLU A 80 17.17 10.14 -7.52
N LYS A 81 16.92 11.00 -8.51
CA LYS A 81 17.76 12.14 -8.85
C LYS A 81 17.63 13.27 -7.82
N GLU A 82 16.43 13.52 -7.31
CA GLU A 82 16.14 14.65 -6.42
C GLU A 82 16.44 14.32 -4.95
N PHE A 83 16.06 13.12 -4.48
CA PHE A 83 16.10 12.75 -3.06
C PHE A 83 16.99 11.55 -2.77
N GLY A 84 17.50 10.87 -3.79
CA GLY A 84 18.22 9.63 -3.62
C GLY A 84 17.33 8.38 -3.74
N ALA A 85 17.93 7.20 -3.55
CA ALA A 85 17.26 5.94 -3.76
C ALA A 85 16.02 5.77 -2.85
N VAL A 86 14.93 5.24 -3.42
CA VAL A 86 13.74 4.89 -2.66
C VAL A 86 14.08 3.79 -1.66
N ALA A 87 14.05 4.12 -0.37
CA ALA A 87 14.35 3.20 0.73
C ALA A 87 13.09 2.45 1.21
N ILE A 88 11.91 3.07 1.06
CA ILE A 88 10.62 2.50 1.47
C ILE A 88 9.66 2.61 0.29
N LEU A 89 9.14 1.47 -0.17
CA LEU A 89 8.06 1.43 -1.15
C LEU A 89 6.79 0.91 -0.49
N VAL A 90 5.71 1.68 -0.57
CA VAL A 90 4.37 1.23 -0.16
C VAL A 90 3.47 1.13 -1.39
N ASN A 91 3.20 -0.09 -1.82
CA ASN A 91 2.25 -0.39 -2.88
C ASN A 91 0.83 -0.40 -2.31
N ASN A 92 0.16 0.77 -2.35
CA ASN A 92 -1.19 0.95 -1.83
C ASN A 92 -2.22 1.18 -2.94
N ALA A 93 -1.84 1.76 -4.08
CA ALA A 93 -2.76 1.98 -5.20
C ALA A 93 -3.48 0.68 -5.59
N GLY A 94 -4.78 0.77 -5.80
CA GLY A 94 -5.59 -0.38 -6.17
C GLY A 94 -7.00 0.03 -6.56
N ILE A 95 -7.66 -0.85 -7.31
CA ILE A 95 -9.05 -0.69 -7.76
C ILE A 95 -9.84 -1.97 -7.49
N THR A 96 -11.16 -1.85 -7.48
CA THR A 96 -12.09 -2.97 -7.58
C THR A 96 -12.92 -2.85 -8.86
N ARG A 97 -13.30 -3.99 -9.42
CA ARG A 97 -14.28 -4.15 -10.48
C ARG A 97 -15.09 -5.39 -10.12
N ASP A 98 -16.09 -5.16 -9.27
CA ASP A 98 -16.84 -6.24 -8.63
C ASP A 98 -17.97 -6.73 -9.57
N ASN A 99 -17.96 -8.03 -9.87
CA ASN A 99 -18.99 -8.70 -10.63
C ASN A 99 -19.01 -10.19 -10.28
N LEU A 100 -20.18 -10.85 -10.37
CA LEU A 100 -20.25 -12.29 -10.19
C LEU A 100 -19.40 -13.00 -11.25
N ALA A 101 -18.69 -14.06 -10.89
CA ALA A 101 -17.73 -14.74 -11.77
C ALA A 101 -18.30 -15.11 -13.15
N LEU A 102 -19.57 -15.55 -13.20
CA LEU A 102 -20.24 -15.86 -14.46
C LEU A 102 -20.47 -14.65 -15.38
N ARG A 103 -20.46 -13.44 -14.83
CA ARG A 103 -20.74 -12.18 -15.56
C ARG A 103 -19.52 -11.31 -15.68
N MET A 104 -18.42 -11.64 -15.00
CA MET A 104 -17.19 -10.87 -14.99
C MET A 104 -16.56 -10.87 -16.37
N GLY A 105 -16.38 -9.67 -16.96
CA GLY A 105 -15.70 -9.50 -18.24
C GLY A 105 -14.18 -9.59 -18.10
N GLU A 106 -13.50 -9.95 -19.18
CA GLU A 106 -12.03 -9.98 -19.25
C GLU A 106 -11.42 -8.59 -18.96
N ASP A 107 -12.08 -7.51 -19.40
CA ASP A 107 -11.66 -6.14 -19.12
C ASP A 107 -11.74 -5.78 -17.61
N GLU A 108 -12.76 -6.28 -16.91
CA GLU A 108 -12.87 -6.11 -15.45
C GLU A 108 -11.79 -6.92 -14.72
N TRP A 109 -11.51 -8.12 -15.20
CA TRP A 109 -10.45 -8.98 -14.68
C TRP A 109 -9.06 -8.33 -14.91
N ASP A 110 -8.74 -8.00 -16.16
CA ASP A 110 -7.43 -7.47 -16.54
C ASP A 110 -7.12 -6.15 -15.86
N ALA A 111 -8.09 -5.22 -15.78
CA ALA A 111 -7.90 -3.95 -15.09
C ALA A 111 -7.50 -4.14 -13.62
N VAL A 112 -8.10 -5.11 -12.92
CA VAL A 112 -7.78 -5.40 -11.51
C VAL A 112 -6.42 -6.08 -11.39
N ILE A 113 -6.11 -7.06 -12.24
CA ILE A 113 -4.81 -7.75 -12.23
C ILE A 113 -3.68 -6.78 -12.59
N ASP A 114 -3.85 -5.96 -13.61
CA ASP A 114 -2.82 -4.99 -14.03
C ASP A 114 -2.52 -3.97 -12.94
N THR A 115 -3.55 -3.45 -12.27
CA THR A 115 -3.36 -2.45 -11.21
C THR A 115 -2.91 -3.08 -9.89
N ASN A 116 -3.58 -4.14 -9.42
CA ASN A 116 -3.41 -4.63 -8.05
C ASN A 116 -2.32 -5.70 -7.90
N LEU A 117 -1.81 -6.27 -9.01
CA LEU A 117 -0.76 -7.30 -8.98
C LEU A 117 0.42 -6.94 -9.86
N LYS A 118 0.22 -6.72 -11.15
CA LYS A 118 1.30 -6.48 -12.10
C LYS A 118 2.04 -5.16 -11.82
N ALA A 119 1.31 -4.09 -11.49
CA ALA A 119 1.92 -2.82 -11.10
C ALA A 119 2.74 -2.95 -9.81
N VAL A 120 2.25 -3.71 -8.82
CA VAL A 120 2.99 -3.99 -7.58
C VAL A 120 4.33 -4.67 -7.87
N PHE A 121 4.34 -5.67 -8.75
CA PHE A 121 5.58 -6.30 -9.20
C PHE A 121 6.51 -5.32 -9.91
N ARG A 122 5.97 -4.52 -10.84
CA ARG A 122 6.75 -3.53 -11.61
C ARG A 122 7.45 -2.52 -10.72
N LEU A 123 6.72 -1.89 -9.82
CA LEU A 123 7.27 -0.89 -8.90
C LEU A 123 8.30 -1.52 -7.95
N SER A 124 7.99 -2.70 -7.39
CA SER A 124 8.94 -3.42 -6.55
C SER A 124 10.25 -3.69 -7.30
N LYS A 125 10.17 -4.27 -8.51
CA LYS A 125 11.33 -4.53 -9.36
C LYS A 125 12.14 -3.26 -9.66
N ARG A 126 11.46 -2.13 -9.90
CA ARG A 126 12.13 -0.87 -10.26
C ARG A 126 12.95 -0.30 -9.11
N VAL A 127 12.47 -0.38 -7.87
CA VAL A 127 13.21 0.15 -6.70
C VAL A 127 14.29 -0.81 -6.18
N MET A 128 14.20 -2.11 -6.47
CA MET A 128 15.15 -3.13 -5.97
C MET A 128 16.60 -2.79 -6.25
N ARG A 129 16.92 -2.27 -7.44
CA ARG A 129 18.31 -1.98 -7.82
C ARG A 129 18.95 -0.95 -6.88
N GLY A 130 18.22 0.11 -6.54
CA GLY A 130 18.66 1.13 -5.59
C GLY A 130 18.80 0.55 -4.18
N MET A 131 17.79 -0.20 -3.71
CA MET A 131 17.80 -0.86 -2.40
C MET A 131 18.95 -1.87 -2.25
N MET A 132 19.19 -2.71 -3.29
CA MET A 132 20.29 -3.68 -3.28
C MET A 132 21.66 -3.01 -3.22
N LYS A 133 21.87 -1.88 -3.94
CA LYS A 133 23.10 -1.09 -3.89
C LYS A 133 23.30 -0.48 -2.49
N ALA A 134 22.22 0.04 -1.89
CA ALA A 134 22.25 0.60 -0.54
C ALA A 134 22.33 -0.48 0.57
N ARG A 135 22.08 -1.75 0.26
CA ARG A 135 21.91 -2.86 1.22
C ARG A 135 20.90 -2.54 2.32
N LYS A 136 19.84 -1.86 1.95
CA LYS A 136 18.76 -1.43 2.83
C LYS A 136 17.49 -1.17 2.00
N GLY A 137 16.36 -1.71 2.41
CA GLY A 137 15.08 -1.46 1.75
C GLY A 137 13.91 -2.06 2.52
N ARG A 138 12.73 -1.46 2.31
CA ARG A 138 11.46 -1.91 2.84
C ARG A 138 10.42 -1.85 1.73
N ILE A 139 9.86 -2.98 1.37
CA ILE A 139 8.73 -3.07 0.43
C ILE A 139 7.51 -3.53 1.21
N ILE A 140 6.47 -2.73 1.24
CA ILE A 140 5.24 -3.01 1.99
C ILE A 140 4.08 -2.96 1.02
N ASN A 141 3.38 -4.08 0.88
CA ASN A 141 2.27 -4.24 -0.05
C ASN A 141 0.94 -4.20 0.72
N ILE A 142 0.05 -3.31 0.37
CA ILE A 142 -1.30 -3.29 0.94
C ILE A 142 -2.16 -4.32 0.21
N THR A 143 -2.41 -5.41 0.90
CA THR A 143 -3.28 -6.49 0.44
C THR A 143 -4.72 -6.27 0.93
N SER A 144 -5.41 -7.31 1.34
CA SER A 144 -6.75 -7.26 1.92
C SER A 144 -7.05 -8.58 2.62
N VAL A 145 -7.91 -8.54 3.61
CA VAL A 145 -8.54 -9.75 4.17
C VAL A 145 -9.18 -10.62 3.08
N VAL A 146 -9.73 -9.99 2.03
CA VAL A 146 -10.37 -10.68 0.89
C VAL A 146 -9.40 -11.59 0.13
N GLY A 147 -8.11 -11.27 0.12
CA GLY A 147 -7.08 -12.12 -0.48
C GLY A 147 -6.92 -13.48 0.22
N SER A 148 -7.34 -13.58 1.48
CA SER A 148 -7.30 -14.82 2.27
C SER A 148 -8.67 -15.47 2.43
N SER A 149 -9.71 -14.68 2.68
CA SER A 149 -11.08 -15.19 2.93
C SER A 149 -11.90 -15.41 1.66
N GLY A 150 -11.54 -14.71 0.56
CA GLY A 150 -12.43 -14.54 -0.58
C GLY A 150 -13.60 -13.59 -0.27
N ASN A 151 -14.30 -13.15 -1.31
CA ASN A 151 -15.57 -12.44 -1.20
C ASN A 151 -16.37 -12.65 -2.49
N PRO A 152 -17.67 -12.98 -2.42
CA PRO A 152 -18.51 -13.10 -3.62
C PRO A 152 -18.44 -11.82 -4.47
N GLY A 153 -18.30 -11.99 -5.79
CA GLY A 153 -18.20 -10.86 -6.73
C GLY A 153 -16.80 -10.27 -6.86
N GLN A 154 -15.79 -10.76 -6.14
CA GLN A 154 -14.43 -10.22 -6.13
C GLN A 154 -13.37 -11.26 -6.50
N ALA A 155 -13.66 -12.16 -7.44
CA ALA A 155 -12.72 -13.21 -7.85
C ALA A 155 -11.39 -12.62 -8.36
N ASN A 156 -11.44 -11.57 -9.20
CA ASN A 156 -10.29 -10.82 -9.70
C ASN A 156 -9.48 -10.16 -8.58
N TYR A 157 -10.17 -9.47 -7.66
CA TYR A 157 -9.53 -8.76 -6.54
C TYR A 157 -8.89 -9.73 -5.55
N ALA A 158 -9.61 -10.82 -5.19
CA ALA A 158 -9.09 -11.86 -4.31
C ALA A 158 -7.84 -12.53 -4.92
N ALA A 159 -7.90 -12.88 -6.21
CA ALA A 159 -6.76 -13.45 -6.94
C ALA A 159 -5.54 -12.50 -6.93
N ALA A 160 -5.75 -11.21 -7.22
CA ALA A 160 -4.68 -10.22 -7.21
C ALA A 160 -4.05 -10.08 -5.81
N LYS A 161 -4.86 -9.94 -4.76
CA LYS A 161 -4.37 -9.73 -3.39
C LYS A 161 -3.70 -10.99 -2.82
N ALA A 162 -4.19 -12.18 -3.14
CA ALA A 162 -3.53 -13.44 -2.83
C ALA A 162 -2.20 -13.61 -3.60
N GLY A 163 -2.18 -13.23 -4.89
CA GLY A 163 -0.98 -13.23 -5.73
C GLY A 163 0.12 -12.32 -5.17
N VAL A 164 -0.24 -11.12 -4.68
CA VAL A 164 0.70 -10.22 -4.02
C VAL A 164 1.30 -10.88 -2.76
N ALA A 165 0.51 -11.58 -1.96
CA ALA A 165 1.02 -12.27 -0.77
C ALA A 165 2.00 -13.41 -1.13
N GLY A 166 1.72 -14.16 -2.20
CA GLY A 166 2.65 -15.17 -2.75
C GLY A 166 3.95 -14.54 -3.24
N MET A 167 3.85 -13.48 -4.06
CA MET A 167 4.99 -12.73 -4.56
C MET A 167 5.83 -12.13 -3.43
N THR A 168 5.20 -11.62 -2.38
CA THR A 168 5.87 -11.05 -1.19
C THR A 168 6.80 -12.07 -0.54
N ARG A 169 6.38 -13.33 -0.41
CA ARG A 169 7.21 -14.40 0.16
C ARG A 169 8.42 -14.71 -0.73
N ALA A 170 8.21 -14.80 -2.05
CA ALA A 170 9.29 -15.05 -3.00
C ALA A 170 10.35 -13.94 -2.96
N LEU A 171 9.90 -12.67 -3.04
CA LEU A 171 10.81 -11.52 -2.98
C LEU A 171 11.50 -11.40 -1.61
N GLY A 172 10.82 -11.73 -0.51
CA GLY A 172 11.42 -11.76 0.82
C GLY A 172 12.59 -12.73 0.92
N GLN A 173 12.49 -13.90 0.29
CA GLN A 173 13.58 -14.88 0.22
C GLN A 173 14.73 -14.39 -0.68
N GLU A 174 14.40 -13.82 -1.85
CA GLU A 174 15.38 -13.35 -2.82
C GLU A 174 16.22 -12.17 -2.29
N LEU A 175 15.59 -11.24 -1.57
CA LEU A 175 16.18 -9.96 -1.19
C LEU A 175 16.73 -9.93 0.25
N GLY A 176 16.43 -10.93 1.06
CA GLY A 176 16.80 -10.97 2.48
C GLY A 176 18.29 -10.83 2.74
N SER A 177 19.16 -11.46 1.90
CA SER A 177 20.62 -11.35 1.99
C SER A 177 21.17 -9.93 1.75
N ARG A 178 20.32 -9.03 1.25
CA ARG A 178 20.62 -7.62 1.01
C ARG A 178 20.03 -6.67 2.06
N ASN A 179 19.51 -7.21 3.18
CA ASN A 179 18.85 -6.45 4.23
C ASN A 179 17.62 -5.67 3.71
N ILE A 180 16.91 -6.28 2.75
CA ILE A 180 15.65 -5.75 2.21
C ILE A 180 14.54 -6.66 2.69
N THR A 181 13.54 -6.10 3.37
CA THR A 181 12.36 -6.86 3.79
C THR A 181 11.18 -6.57 2.85
N VAL A 182 10.39 -7.58 2.59
CA VAL A 182 9.17 -7.48 1.77
C VAL A 182 8.02 -8.09 2.57
N ASN A 183 7.01 -7.27 2.89
CA ASN A 183 5.89 -7.68 3.72
C ASN A 183 4.56 -7.18 3.17
N CYS A 184 3.48 -7.79 3.60
CA CYS A 184 2.12 -7.33 3.36
C CYS A 184 1.49 -6.78 4.65
N VAL A 185 0.64 -5.77 4.50
CA VAL A 185 -0.40 -5.43 5.46
C VAL A 185 -1.73 -5.79 4.83
N ALA A 186 -2.58 -6.53 5.55
CA ALA A 186 -3.88 -7.00 5.09
C ALA A 186 -5.01 -6.33 5.88
N PRO A 187 -5.52 -5.16 5.43
CA PRO A 187 -6.64 -4.50 6.07
C PRO A 187 -7.92 -5.33 5.97
N GLY A 188 -8.77 -5.22 7.00
CA GLY A 188 -10.18 -5.58 6.94
C GLY A 188 -11.02 -4.44 6.38
N PHE A 189 -12.22 -4.24 6.95
CA PHE A 189 -13.06 -3.08 6.63
C PHE A 189 -12.58 -1.85 7.41
N ILE A 190 -12.12 -0.86 6.65
CA ILE A 190 -11.57 0.40 7.17
C ILE A 190 -12.57 1.53 6.89
N ASP A 191 -12.80 2.40 7.86
CA ASP A 191 -13.64 3.59 7.70
C ASP A 191 -12.95 4.58 6.75
N THR A 192 -13.42 4.57 5.51
CA THR A 192 -12.95 5.44 4.43
C THR A 192 -14.17 5.94 3.66
N ASP A 193 -13.97 6.84 2.71
CA ASP A 193 -15.06 7.31 1.86
C ASP A 193 -15.79 6.17 1.11
N MET A 194 -15.10 5.06 0.90
CA MET A 194 -15.66 3.87 0.25
C MET A 194 -16.67 3.14 1.15
N THR A 195 -16.51 3.17 2.47
CA THR A 195 -17.39 2.51 3.44
C THR A 195 -18.49 3.41 3.98
N LYS A 196 -18.30 4.74 3.90
CA LYS A 196 -19.29 5.73 4.35
C LYS A 196 -20.59 5.74 3.53
N GLY A 197 -20.52 5.26 2.27
CA GLY A 197 -21.69 5.17 1.37
C GLY A 197 -22.52 3.91 1.52
N LEU A 198 -22.20 3.01 2.45
CA LEU A 198 -22.93 1.76 2.64
C LEU A 198 -24.24 2.02 3.38
N PRO A 199 -25.37 1.38 2.95
CA PRO A 199 -26.61 1.37 3.71
C PRO A 199 -26.43 0.79 5.11
N ASP A 200 -27.15 1.31 6.12
CA ASP A 200 -27.03 0.91 7.53
C ASP A 200 -27.12 -0.61 7.73
N ALA A 201 -28.08 -1.28 7.08
CA ALA A 201 -28.21 -2.73 7.17
C ALA A 201 -26.98 -3.51 6.66
N GLN A 202 -26.30 -3.00 5.64
CA GLN A 202 -25.07 -3.61 5.15
C GLN A 202 -23.91 -3.33 6.10
N ARG A 203 -23.86 -2.13 6.67
CA ARG A 203 -22.87 -1.75 7.67
C ARG A 203 -23.00 -2.62 8.92
N ASP A 204 -24.20 -2.84 9.43
CA ASP A 204 -24.46 -3.69 10.59
C ASP A 204 -24.05 -5.15 10.32
N ALA A 205 -24.39 -5.68 9.14
CA ALA A 205 -23.98 -7.02 8.74
C ALA A 205 -22.44 -7.17 8.62
N LEU A 206 -21.74 -6.12 8.25
CA LEU A 206 -20.27 -6.10 8.25
C LEU A 206 -19.72 -6.06 9.67
N LEU A 207 -20.27 -5.23 10.55
CA LEU A 207 -19.83 -5.12 11.94
C LEU A 207 -19.95 -6.45 12.70
N GLN A 208 -21.02 -7.22 12.43
CA GLN A 208 -21.19 -8.55 13.01
C GLN A 208 -20.08 -9.55 12.63
N LYS A 209 -19.37 -9.32 11.52
CA LYS A 209 -18.24 -10.16 11.08
C LYS A 209 -16.90 -9.75 11.70
N ILE A 210 -16.85 -8.65 12.43
CA ILE A 210 -15.65 -8.10 13.01
C ILE A 210 -15.65 -8.33 14.53
N PRO A 211 -14.81 -9.21 15.08
CA PRO A 211 -14.77 -9.46 16.52
C PRO A 211 -14.58 -8.22 17.40
N LEU A 212 -13.83 -7.21 16.93
CA LEU A 212 -13.68 -5.94 17.65
C LEU A 212 -14.92 -5.03 17.54
N GLY A 213 -15.96 -5.41 16.79
CA GLY A 213 -17.26 -4.72 16.74
C GLY A 213 -17.27 -3.34 16.10
N ARG A 214 -16.19 -2.95 15.41
CA ARG A 214 -16.06 -1.65 14.73
C ARG A 214 -15.26 -1.76 13.42
N LEU A 215 -15.43 -0.80 12.55
CA LEU A 215 -14.52 -0.59 11.43
C LEU A 215 -13.14 -0.16 11.97
N GLY A 216 -12.08 -0.52 11.26
CA GLY A 216 -10.75 -0.02 11.52
C GLY A 216 -10.59 1.43 11.03
N ALA A 217 -9.70 2.19 11.62
CA ALA A 217 -9.29 3.50 11.14
C ALA A 217 -8.10 3.37 10.14
N ALA A 218 -8.00 4.29 9.18
CA ALA A 218 -6.88 4.32 8.24
C ALA A 218 -5.53 4.47 8.96
N GLU A 219 -5.52 5.17 10.08
CA GLU A 219 -4.36 5.38 10.95
C GLU A 219 -3.87 4.08 11.60
N GLU A 220 -4.75 3.11 11.88
CA GLU A 220 -4.35 1.81 12.40
C GLU A 220 -3.58 0.99 11.36
N VAL A 221 -3.96 1.11 10.08
CA VAL A 221 -3.20 0.53 8.96
C VAL A 221 -1.87 1.26 8.79
N ALA A 222 -1.88 2.59 8.87
CA ALA A 222 -0.68 3.42 8.75
C ALA A 222 0.35 3.11 9.83
N ALA A 223 -0.07 2.92 11.08
CA ALA A 223 0.80 2.52 12.18
C ALA A 223 1.48 1.16 11.94
N ALA A 224 0.73 0.18 11.40
CA ALA A 224 1.30 -1.12 11.03
C ALA A 224 2.35 -0.99 9.90
N VAL A 225 2.09 -0.13 8.91
CA VAL A 225 3.04 0.16 7.82
C VAL A 225 4.29 0.86 8.37
N ALA A 226 4.15 1.86 9.23
CA ALA A 226 5.27 2.55 9.85
C ALA A 226 6.13 1.61 10.70
N PHE A 227 5.53 0.69 11.44
CA PHE A 227 6.25 -0.38 12.15
C PHE A 227 7.07 -1.24 11.19
N LEU A 228 6.46 -1.73 10.10
CA LEU A 228 7.16 -2.58 9.12
C LEU A 228 8.26 -1.81 8.35
N ALA A 229 8.11 -0.50 8.18
CA ALA A 229 9.12 0.37 7.58
C ALA A 229 10.30 0.64 8.54
N GLY A 230 10.06 0.58 9.83
CA GLY A 230 10.99 0.93 10.90
C GLY A 230 12.02 -0.14 11.24
N PRO A 231 12.96 0.19 12.14
CA PRO A 231 14.00 -0.73 12.59
C PRO A 231 13.46 -1.90 13.42
N GLY A 232 12.33 -1.74 14.11
CA GLY A 232 11.71 -2.79 14.90
C GLY A 232 11.26 -4.02 14.09
N ALA A 233 11.06 -3.86 12.78
CA ALA A 233 10.67 -4.94 11.87
C ALA A 233 11.84 -5.48 11.03
N ALA A 234 13.10 -5.21 11.39
CA ALA A 234 14.27 -5.58 10.61
C ALA A 234 14.42 -7.10 10.39
N TYR A 235 13.82 -7.91 11.25
CA TYR A 235 13.83 -9.38 11.15
C TYR A 235 12.49 -9.98 10.67
N ILE A 236 11.61 -9.13 10.10
CA ILE A 236 10.30 -9.54 9.57
C ILE A 236 10.34 -9.41 8.05
N THR A 237 10.23 -10.54 7.34
CA THR A 237 10.11 -10.57 5.88
C THR A 237 9.24 -11.73 5.43
N GLY A 238 8.51 -11.57 4.33
CA GLY A 238 7.57 -12.55 3.79
C GLY A 238 6.25 -12.65 4.56
N ALA A 239 6.05 -11.80 5.58
CA ALA A 239 4.87 -11.83 6.43
C ALA A 239 3.66 -11.16 5.76
N VAL A 240 2.47 -11.62 6.16
CA VAL A 240 1.20 -10.93 5.94
C VAL A 240 0.67 -10.53 7.32
N LEU A 241 0.68 -9.24 7.63
CA LEU A 241 0.21 -8.69 8.90
C LEU A 241 -1.27 -8.30 8.78
N PRO A 242 -2.20 -9.04 9.43
CA PRO A 242 -3.61 -8.68 9.42
C PRO A 242 -3.87 -7.43 10.27
N VAL A 243 -4.60 -6.46 9.70
CA VAL A 243 -5.14 -5.28 10.42
C VAL A 243 -6.65 -5.25 10.14
N ASN A 244 -7.39 -6.17 10.74
CA ASN A 244 -8.76 -6.48 10.34
C ASN A 244 -9.75 -6.69 11.50
N GLY A 245 -9.38 -6.32 12.73
CA GLY A 245 -10.25 -6.46 13.90
C GLY A 245 -10.63 -7.90 14.26
N GLY A 246 -9.83 -8.88 13.82
CA GLY A 246 -10.11 -10.31 14.04
C GLY A 246 -11.03 -10.93 12.98
N MET A 247 -11.39 -10.20 11.92
CA MET A 247 -12.27 -10.67 10.86
C MET A 247 -11.74 -11.92 10.13
N TYR A 248 -10.43 -12.04 10.06
CA TYR A 248 -9.71 -13.22 9.59
C TYR A 248 -8.45 -13.41 10.46
N MET A 249 -8.30 -14.61 10.99
CA MET A 249 -7.17 -15.02 11.83
C MET A 249 -6.40 -16.11 11.07
N SER A 250 -5.11 -15.90 10.80
CA SER A 250 -4.20 -16.83 10.11
C SER A 250 -3.23 -17.46 11.10
#